data_116318390298f878433fd683af071c68
#
_entry.id   116318390298f878433fd683af071c68
#
_cell.length_a   1.000
_cell.length_b   1.000
_cell.length_c   1.000
_cell.angle_alpha   90.00
_cell.angle_beta   90.00
_cell.angle_gamma   90.00
#
_symmetry.space_group_name_H-M   'P 1'
#
loop_
_entity.id
_entity.type
_entity.pdbx_description
1 polymer ?
#
loop_
_entity_poly.entity_id
_entity_poly.type
_entity_poly.pdbx_seq_one_letter_code
_entity_poly.pdbx_strand_id
1 'polypeptide(L)'
;MKKKSYFEVSSVVNRWLTVGLVLVIVSLMLSQWSSTFTAASDAIAGSFGKALNTFMRTAVGNGVVSVLFGVGHVLLLEFFRRGMRCSGDRFWVLVALWEVLIGASSLVTAVPGRDTLYAYAHNPTAWDSFRETFLLNYRVLAGMVQLLVSCLCIVRYRGRIRLFGITKLICSLLVSLVGVLFYNWALQATDQQGVILTSYYALQVLMAIIPLVFLRLSMSTRITVQPAEGDSDMQSL
;
A
#
# COMPACT_ATOMS: atom_id res chain seq x y z
N MET A 1 -17.92 5.54 25.70
CA MET A 1 -17.85 6.03 24.29
C MET A 1 -18.23 4.89 23.34
N LYS A 2 -19.20 5.08 22.42
CA LYS A 2 -19.50 4.10 21.38
C LYS A 2 -18.32 4.01 20.42
N LYS A 3 -17.68 2.83 20.31
CA LYS A 3 -16.55 2.63 19.39
C LYS A 3 -17.07 2.71 17.94
N LYS A 4 -16.52 3.64 17.14
CA LYS A 4 -16.88 3.80 15.72
C LYS A 4 -16.46 2.57 14.91
N SER A 5 -17.29 2.18 13.94
CA SER A 5 -17.05 1.05 13.05
C SER A 5 -16.52 1.46 11.68
N TYR A 6 -16.78 2.68 11.25
CA TYR A 6 -16.30 3.31 10.02
C TYR A 6 -16.32 4.84 10.15
N PHE A 7 -15.63 5.53 9.26
CA PHE A 7 -15.67 6.98 9.13
C PHE A 7 -16.61 7.39 7.99
N GLU A 8 -17.51 8.36 8.29
CA GLU A 8 -18.41 8.90 7.27
C GLU A 8 -17.66 9.89 6.39
N VAL A 9 -17.82 9.74 5.08
CA VAL A 9 -17.21 10.61 4.06
C VAL A 9 -18.26 11.08 3.06
N SER A 10 -18.03 12.23 2.43
CA SER A 10 -18.90 12.73 1.35
C SER A 10 -18.76 11.89 0.08
N SER A 11 -19.72 11.98 -0.83
CA SER A 11 -19.69 11.27 -2.12
C SER A 11 -18.48 11.66 -2.97
N VAL A 12 -18.06 12.92 -2.93
CA VAL A 12 -16.86 13.41 -3.61
C VAL A 12 -15.60 12.74 -3.05
N VAL A 13 -15.44 12.75 -1.72
CA VAL A 13 -14.32 12.11 -1.03
C VAL A 13 -14.30 10.61 -1.32
N ASN A 14 -15.47 9.97 -1.37
CA ASN A 14 -15.59 8.55 -1.69
C ASN A 14 -15.04 8.20 -3.08
N ARG A 15 -15.20 9.07 -4.09
CA ARG A 15 -14.59 8.92 -5.41
C ARG A 15 -13.07 9.06 -5.34
N TRP A 16 -12.55 10.08 -4.66
CA TRP A 16 -11.11 10.28 -4.50
C TRP A 16 -10.42 9.13 -3.77
N LEU A 17 -11.07 8.55 -2.76
CA LEU A 17 -10.58 7.34 -2.08
C LEU A 17 -10.47 6.14 -3.03
N THR A 18 -11.44 5.99 -3.95
CA THR A 18 -11.37 4.93 -4.96
C THR A 18 -10.22 5.18 -5.94
N VAL A 19 -10.05 6.42 -6.39
CA VAL A 19 -8.90 6.80 -7.24
C VAL A 19 -7.58 6.51 -6.51
N GLY A 20 -7.44 6.93 -5.25
CA GLY A 20 -6.26 6.65 -4.45
C GLY A 20 -5.95 5.15 -4.34
N LEU A 21 -6.97 4.33 -4.07
CA LEU A 21 -6.80 2.87 -4.02
C LEU A 21 -6.34 2.30 -5.37
N VAL A 22 -6.96 2.72 -6.47
CA VAL A 22 -6.59 2.25 -7.82
C VAL A 22 -5.15 2.66 -8.14
N LEU A 23 -4.75 3.90 -7.85
CA LEU A 23 -3.37 4.36 -8.06
C LEU A 23 -2.35 3.49 -7.31
N VAL A 24 -2.63 3.16 -6.05
CA VAL A 24 -1.73 2.30 -5.26
C VAL A 24 -1.66 0.89 -5.83
N ILE A 25 -2.81 0.29 -6.16
CA ILE A 25 -2.85 -1.07 -6.71
C ILE A 25 -2.09 -1.14 -8.04
N VAL A 26 -2.35 -0.21 -8.96
CA VAL A 26 -1.66 -0.14 -10.26
C VAL A 26 -0.16 0.05 -10.05
N SER A 27 0.25 0.95 -9.16
CA SER A 27 1.66 1.20 -8.86
C SER A 27 2.36 -0.02 -8.27
N LEU A 28 1.70 -0.76 -7.36
CA LEU A 28 2.21 -2.01 -6.81
C LEU A 28 2.37 -3.07 -7.89
N MET A 29 1.38 -3.24 -8.75
CA MET A 29 1.45 -4.19 -9.86
C MET A 29 2.58 -3.84 -10.82
N LEU A 30 2.72 -2.57 -11.21
CA LEU A 30 3.77 -2.12 -12.11
C LEU A 30 5.16 -2.26 -11.50
N SER A 31 5.35 -1.93 -10.23
CA SER A 31 6.65 -2.06 -9.55
C SER A 31 7.11 -3.51 -9.48
N GLN A 32 6.18 -4.43 -9.24
CA GLN A 32 6.48 -5.86 -9.19
C GLN A 32 6.60 -6.48 -10.60
N TRP A 33 5.89 -5.96 -11.59
CA TRP A 33 6.04 -6.40 -12.98
C TRP A 33 7.49 -6.34 -13.44
N SER A 34 8.18 -5.23 -13.21
CA SER A 34 9.56 -5.05 -13.61
C SER A 34 10.56 -5.99 -12.91
N SER A 35 10.25 -6.42 -11.67
CA SER A 35 11.10 -7.33 -10.89
C SER A 35 10.83 -8.81 -11.18
N THR A 36 9.60 -9.16 -11.57
CA THR A 36 9.15 -10.55 -11.70
C THR A 36 9.35 -11.08 -13.12
N PHE A 37 9.21 -10.21 -14.12
CA PHE A 37 9.21 -10.60 -15.53
C PHE A 37 10.57 -10.31 -16.20
N THR A 38 11.62 -11.00 -15.75
CA THR A 38 12.84 -11.17 -16.54
C THR A 38 12.61 -12.17 -17.68
N ALA A 39 13.45 -12.26 -18.63
CA ALA A 39 13.54 -13.15 -19.81
C ALA A 39 12.34 -14.05 -20.25
N ALA A 40 11.65 -14.72 -19.33
CA ALA A 40 10.53 -15.61 -19.68
C ALA A 40 9.25 -14.83 -20.11
N SER A 41 9.07 -13.61 -19.67
CA SER A 41 7.89 -12.79 -19.98
C SER A 41 7.94 -12.11 -21.34
N ASP A 42 9.12 -11.93 -21.90
CA ASP A 42 9.26 -11.34 -23.24
C ASP A 42 8.60 -12.19 -24.32
N ALA A 43 8.50 -13.51 -24.09
CA ALA A 43 7.81 -14.42 -24.99
C ALA A 43 6.27 -14.39 -24.81
N ILE A 44 5.77 -14.11 -23.59
CA ILE A 44 4.35 -14.19 -23.25
C ILE A 44 3.64 -12.83 -23.40
N ALA A 45 4.32 -11.74 -23.11
CA ALA A 45 3.72 -10.40 -23.02
C ALA A 45 3.61 -9.64 -24.36
N GLY A 46 4.16 -10.17 -25.45
CA GLY A 46 4.14 -9.51 -26.77
C GLY A 46 4.86 -8.15 -26.79
N SER A 47 4.61 -7.36 -27.84
CA SER A 47 5.25 -6.05 -28.04
C SER A 47 4.91 -5.03 -26.94
N PHE A 48 3.68 -5.02 -26.44
CA PHE A 48 3.26 -4.12 -25.36
C PHE A 48 3.98 -4.42 -24.03
N GLY A 49 4.07 -5.69 -23.68
CA GLY A 49 4.77 -6.11 -22.44
C GLY A 49 6.27 -5.76 -22.48
N LYS A 50 6.91 -5.92 -23.64
CA LYS A 50 8.30 -5.50 -23.86
C LYS A 50 8.48 -4.00 -23.68
N ALA A 51 7.62 -3.19 -24.30
CA ALA A 51 7.65 -1.75 -24.19
C ALA A 51 7.44 -1.28 -22.75
N LEU A 52 6.46 -1.87 -22.04
CA LEU A 52 6.19 -1.57 -20.64
C LEU A 52 7.38 -1.95 -19.74
N ASN A 53 7.98 -3.11 -19.94
CA ASN A 53 9.15 -3.55 -19.18
C ASN A 53 10.35 -2.63 -19.42
N THR A 54 10.58 -2.23 -20.68
CA THR A 54 11.64 -1.26 -21.03
C THR A 54 11.39 0.07 -20.35
N PHE A 55 10.16 0.60 -20.40
CA PHE A 55 9.80 1.86 -19.72
C PHE A 55 10.01 1.76 -18.20
N MET A 56 9.55 0.69 -17.58
CA MET A 56 9.68 0.50 -16.11
C MET A 56 11.12 0.38 -15.63
N ARG A 57 12.05 -0.05 -16.49
CA ARG A 57 13.50 -0.08 -16.19
C ARG A 57 14.16 1.29 -16.33
N THR A 58 13.49 2.27 -16.93
CA THR A 58 14.01 3.63 -16.97
C THR A 58 13.86 4.33 -15.62
N ALA A 59 14.76 5.28 -15.35
CA ALA A 59 14.65 6.15 -14.17
C ALA A 59 13.32 6.90 -14.13
N VAL A 60 12.81 7.32 -15.29
CA VAL A 60 11.54 8.03 -15.43
C VAL A 60 10.37 7.11 -15.09
N GLY A 61 10.34 5.89 -15.64
CA GLY A 61 9.27 4.92 -15.38
C GLY A 61 9.18 4.55 -13.90
N ASN A 62 10.30 4.23 -13.28
CA ASN A 62 10.36 3.94 -11.85
C ASN A 62 9.96 5.15 -11.00
N GLY A 63 10.41 6.36 -11.38
CA GLY A 63 10.04 7.60 -10.72
C GLY A 63 8.53 7.87 -10.76
N VAL A 64 7.92 7.73 -11.94
CA VAL A 64 6.46 7.90 -12.12
C VAL A 64 5.68 6.93 -11.23
N VAL A 65 6.05 5.65 -11.23
CA VAL A 65 5.37 4.65 -10.39
C VAL A 65 5.52 4.95 -8.92
N SER A 66 6.69 5.38 -8.46
CA SER A 66 6.93 5.77 -7.06
C SER A 66 6.07 6.96 -6.64
N VAL A 67 5.95 7.97 -7.51
CA VAL A 67 5.08 9.13 -7.24
C VAL A 67 3.61 8.73 -7.20
N LEU A 68 3.12 7.94 -8.15
CA LEU A 68 1.74 7.46 -8.16
C LEU A 68 1.41 6.64 -6.91
N PHE A 69 2.34 5.79 -6.48
CA PHE A 69 2.23 5.04 -5.24
C PHE A 69 2.11 5.96 -4.01
N GLY A 70 2.97 6.98 -3.94
CA GLY A 70 2.95 7.95 -2.85
C GLY A 70 1.67 8.76 -2.82
N VAL A 71 1.26 9.32 -3.95
CA VAL A 71 0.02 10.10 -4.08
C VAL A 71 -1.21 9.28 -3.68
N GLY A 72 -1.32 8.04 -4.16
CA GLY A 72 -2.43 7.16 -3.80
C GLY A 72 -2.49 6.85 -2.30
N HIS A 73 -1.34 6.54 -1.68
CA HIS A 73 -1.28 6.29 -0.24
C HIS A 73 -1.58 7.53 0.59
N VAL A 74 -0.99 8.68 0.24
CA VAL A 74 -1.24 9.95 0.93
C VAL A 74 -2.72 10.31 0.88
N LEU A 75 -3.39 10.13 -0.27
CA LEU A 75 -4.84 10.35 -0.37
C LEU A 75 -5.63 9.45 0.60
N LEU A 76 -5.33 8.16 0.65
CA LEU A 76 -6.01 7.23 1.54
C LEU A 76 -5.77 7.57 3.03
N LEU A 77 -4.52 7.85 3.40
CA LEU A 77 -4.13 8.14 4.78
C LEU A 77 -4.65 9.50 5.24
N GLU A 78 -4.66 10.53 4.39
CA GLU A 78 -5.17 11.85 4.73
C GLU A 78 -6.65 11.81 5.11
N PHE A 79 -7.48 11.12 4.33
CA PHE A 79 -8.89 10.99 4.67
C PHE A 79 -9.10 10.10 5.91
N PHE A 80 -8.31 9.07 6.10
CA PHE A 80 -8.33 8.27 7.31
C PHE A 80 -7.94 9.11 8.55
N ARG A 81 -6.88 9.91 8.44
CA ARG A 81 -6.41 10.86 9.45
C ARG A 81 -7.51 11.87 9.83
N ARG A 82 -8.17 12.46 8.82
CA ARG A 82 -9.30 13.37 9.06
C ARG A 82 -10.46 12.67 9.78
N GLY A 83 -10.77 11.44 9.41
CA GLY A 83 -11.77 10.63 10.09
C GLY A 83 -11.45 10.39 11.57
N MET A 84 -10.19 10.08 11.90
CA MET A 84 -9.73 9.95 13.27
C MET A 84 -9.81 11.28 14.03
N ARG A 85 -9.33 12.37 13.44
CA ARG A 85 -9.37 13.71 14.03
C ARG A 85 -10.81 14.15 14.34
N CYS A 86 -11.74 13.99 13.39
CA CYS A 86 -13.16 14.27 13.58
C CYS A 86 -13.82 13.37 14.65
N SER A 87 -13.20 12.24 14.97
CA SER A 87 -13.65 11.33 16.04
C SER A 87 -13.10 11.71 17.42
N GLY A 88 -12.32 12.78 17.51
CA GLY A 88 -11.65 13.21 18.75
C GLY A 88 -10.50 12.30 19.17
N ASP A 89 -10.00 11.42 18.30
CA ASP A 89 -8.87 10.55 18.61
C ASP A 89 -7.56 11.31 18.43
N ARG A 90 -6.75 11.41 19.49
CA ARG A 90 -5.46 12.13 19.48
C ARG A 90 -4.38 11.39 18.66
N PHE A 91 -4.59 10.12 18.35
CA PHE A 91 -3.60 9.30 17.62
C PHE A 91 -3.59 9.55 16.11
N TRP A 92 -4.43 10.49 15.60
CA TRP A 92 -4.31 10.97 14.23
C TRP A 92 -2.89 11.44 13.87
N VAL A 93 -2.09 11.86 14.88
CA VAL A 93 -0.69 12.26 14.69
C VAL A 93 0.18 11.12 14.18
N LEU A 94 -0.06 9.87 14.62
CA LEU A 94 0.67 8.71 14.11
C LEU A 94 0.35 8.44 12.64
N VAL A 95 -0.91 8.65 12.23
CA VAL A 95 -1.29 8.52 10.82
C VAL A 95 -0.66 9.65 10.00
N ALA A 96 -0.59 10.87 10.52
CA ALA A 96 0.11 11.98 9.87
C ALA A 96 1.61 11.67 9.69
N LEU A 97 2.25 11.12 10.72
CA LEU A 97 3.64 10.68 10.61
C LEU A 97 3.83 9.60 9.53
N TRP A 98 2.93 8.62 9.50
CA TRP A 98 2.94 7.59 8.46
C TRP A 98 2.78 8.18 7.05
N GLU A 99 1.85 9.12 6.89
CA GLU A 99 1.61 9.86 5.64
C GLU A 99 2.88 10.58 5.16
N VAL A 100 3.52 11.35 6.05
CA VAL A 100 4.77 12.06 5.74
C VAL A 100 5.90 11.09 5.36
N LEU A 101 6.03 9.99 6.09
CA LEU A 101 7.04 8.97 5.81
C LEU A 101 6.83 8.33 4.41
N ILE A 102 5.60 7.98 4.05
CA ILE A 102 5.30 7.43 2.71
C ILE A 102 5.57 8.47 1.62
N GLY A 103 5.10 9.71 1.80
CA GLY A 103 5.34 10.80 0.85
C GLY A 103 6.84 11.02 0.62
N ALA A 104 7.61 11.15 1.70
CA ALA A 104 9.05 11.35 1.62
C ALA A 104 9.77 10.16 0.94
N SER A 105 9.41 8.92 1.32
CA SER A 105 10.03 7.74 0.70
C SER A 105 9.72 7.62 -0.78
N SER A 106 8.51 7.98 -1.20
CA SER A 106 8.11 7.98 -2.60
C SER A 106 8.90 9.01 -3.42
N LEU A 107 9.12 10.21 -2.86
CA LEU A 107 9.95 11.23 -3.50
C LEU A 107 11.42 10.83 -3.59
N VAL A 108 11.99 10.29 -2.51
CA VAL A 108 13.38 9.79 -2.50
C VAL A 108 13.57 8.64 -3.49
N THR A 109 12.57 7.75 -3.62
CA THR A 109 12.63 6.64 -4.58
C THR A 109 12.42 7.11 -6.01
N ALA A 110 11.65 8.19 -6.23
CA ALA A 110 11.39 8.76 -7.55
C ALA A 110 12.65 9.39 -8.17
N VAL A 111 13.56 9.89 -7.34
CA VAL A 111 14.85 10.43 -7.84
C VAL A 111 15.82 9.27 -8.03
N PRO A 112 16.30 9.04 -9.26
CA PRO A 112 17.20 7.93 -9.55
C PRO A 112 18.51 8.06 -8.77
N GLY A 113 18.96 6.95 -8.20
CA GLY A 113 20.31 6.78 -7.71
C GLY A 113 21.10 5.90 -8.66
N ARG A 114 22.36 5.70 -8.41
CA ARG A 114 23.17 4.71 -9.14
C ARG A 114 22.78 3.31 -8.70
N ASP A 115 22.06 2.61 -9.58
CA ASP A 115 21.42 1.33 -9.22
C ASP A 115 22.33 0.10 -9.34
N THR A 116 23.61 0.28 -9.65
CA THR A 116 24.48 -0.87 -9.74
C THR A 116 25.37 -0.98 -8.50
N LEU A 117 25.32 -2.14 -7.85
CA LEU A 117 26.22 -2.52 -6.75
C LEU A 117 27.69 -2.21 -7.09
N TYR A 118 28.04 -2.33 -8.35
CA TYR A 118 29.35 -2.04 -8.91
C TYR A 118 29.68 -0.54 -8.91
N ALA A 119 28.76 0.31 -9.34
CA ALA A 119 28.95 1.77 -9.33
C ALA A 119 28.98 2.32 -7.90
N TYR A 120 28.22 1.72 -6.98
CA TYR A 120 28.22 2.07 -5.57
C TYR A 120 29.54 1.72 -4.90
N ALA A 121 30.08 0.53 -5.18
CA ALA A 121 31.36 0.07 -4.60
C ALA A 121 32.57 0.91 -5.05
N HIS A 122 32.49 1.58 -6.21
CA HIS A 122 33.63 2.30 -6.77
C HIS A 122 33.64 3.80 -6.49
N ASN A 123 32.51 4.47 -6.32
CA ASN A 123 32.42 5.88 -5.88
C ASN A 123 30.95 6.27 -5.66
N PRO A 124 30.37 6.01 -4.48
CA PRO A 124 29.00 6.45 -4.18
C PRO A 124 28.95 7.98 -4.15
N THR A 125 27.92 8.56 -4.76
CA THR A 125 27.65 9.98 -4.60
C THR A 125 27.07 10.27 -3.21
N ALA A 126 27.13 11.52 -2.76
CA ALA A 126 26.48 11.92 -1.51
C ALA A 126 24.96 11.64 -1.53
N TRP A 127 24.34 11.72 -2.71
CA TRP A 127 22.93 11.36 -2.90
C TRP A 127 22.68 9.85 -2.70
N ASP A 128 23.53 8.99 -3.28
CA ASP A 128 23.39 7.53 -3.13
C ASP A 128 23.48 7.10 -1.66
N SER A 129 24.45 7.64 -0.93
CA SER A 129 24.64 7.37 0.51
C SER A 129 23.46 7.87 1.35
N PHE A 130 22.98 9.09 1.07
CA PHE A 130 21.78 9.62 1.73
C PHE A 130 20.56 8.74 1.44
N ARG A 131 20.30 8.40 0.17
CA ARG A 131 19.15 7.59 -0.27
C ARG A 131 19.12 6.23 0.45
N GLU A 132 20.24 5.53 0.48
CA GLU A 132 20.34 4.22 1.15
C GLU A 132 20.07 4.34 2.65
N THR A 133 20.76 5.26 3.33
CA THR A 133 20.57 5.49 4.77
C THR A 133 19.14 5.89 5.08
N PHE A 134 18.54 6.78 4.27
CA PHE A 134 17.16 7.21 4.43
C PHE A 134 16.19 6.03 4.27
N LEU A 135 16.32 5.23 3.21
CA LEU A 135 15.40 4.12 2.93
C LEU A 135 15.52 3.00 3.98
N LEU A 136 16.72 2.77 4.53
CA LEU A 136 16.92 1.83 5.63
C LEU A 136 16.19 2.29 6.89
N ASN A 137 16.42 3.52 7.32
CA ASN A 137 15.76 4.09 8.50
C ASN A 137 14.26 4.23 8.31
N TYR A 138 13.82 4.60 7.09
CA TYR A 138 12.41 4.65 6.74
C TYR A 138 11.71 3.31 6.95
N ARG A 139 12.30 2.19 6.50
CA ARG A 139 11.69 0.85 6.65
C ARG A 139 11.42 0.52 8.11
N VAL A 140 12.37 0.81 8.98
CA VAL A 140 12.24 0.56 10.43
C VAL A 140 11.16 1.47 11.02
N LEU A 141 11.26 2.78 10.80
CA LEU A 141 10.36 3.76 11.39
C LEU A 141 8.93 3.59 10.88
N ALA A 142 8.75 3.42 9.56
CA ALA A 142 7.44 3.17 8.97
C ALA A 142 6.83 1.86 9.48
N GLY A 143 7.62 0.80 9.64
CA GLY A 143 7.18 -0.46 10.24
C GLY A 143 6.65 -0.29 11.65
N MET A 144 7.39 0.45 12.51
CA MET A 144 6.97 0.76 13.88
C MET A 144 5.67 1.56 13.91
N VAL A 145 5.57 2.62 13.11
CA VAL A 145 4.37 3.46 13.04
C VAL A 145 3.17 2.66 12.54
N GLN A 146 3.34 1.84 11.50
CA GLN A 146 2.27 0.97 10.97
C GLN A 146 1.78 -0.03 12.02
N LEU A 147 2.69 -0.63 12.78
CA LEU A 147 2.35 -1.56 13.86
C LEU A 147 1.54 -0.85 14.95
N LEU A 148 1.99 0.33 15.40
CA LEU A 148 1.27 1.12 16.40
C LEU A 148 -0.13 1.52 15.91
N VAL A 149 -0.26 2.02 14.68
CA VAL A 149 -1.56 2.37 14.09
C VAL A 149 -2.47 1.14 14.00
N SER A 150 -1.95 -0.02 13.60
CA SER A 150 -2.71 -1.27 13.52
C SER A 150 -3.23 -1.70 14.90
N CYS A 151 -2.38 -1.71 15.91
CA CYS A 151 -2.75 -2.04 17.29
C CYS A 151 -3.83 -1.07 17.84
N LEU A 152 -3.67 0.23 17.58
CA LEU A 152 -4.66 1.22 17.98
C LEU A 152 -6.01 1.02 17.30
N CYS A 153 -6.01 0.70 16.00
CA CYS A 153 -7.24 0.36 15.27
C CYS A 153 -7.94 -0.85 15.87
N ILE A 154 -7.20 -1.88 16.28
CA ILE A 154 -7.75 -3.10 16.89
C ILE A 154 -8.38 -2.81 18.26
N VAL A 155 -7.67 -2.02 19.10
CA VAL A 155 -8.09 -1.79 20.49
C VAL A 155 -9.21 -0.75 20.61
N ARG A 156 -9.11 0.35 19.84
CA ARG A 156 -9.99 1.52 20.00
C ARG A 156 -11.23 1.50 19.13
N TYR A 157 -11.22 0.79 18.01
CA TYR A 157 -12.30 0.80 17.04
C TYR A 157 -13.00 -0.55 16.94
N ARG A 158 -14.14 -0.58 16.23
CA ARG A 158 -14.91 -1.79 15.91
C ARG A 158 -15.16 -1.89 14.40
N GLY A 159 -15.73 -3.00 13.96
CA GLY A 159 -16.15 -3.19 12.57
C GLY A 159 -15.00 -3.05 11.58
N ARG A 160 -15.21 -2.28 10.51
CA ARG A 160 -14.28 -2.17 9.37
C ARG A 160 -12.93 -1.56 9.72
N ILE A 161 -12.89 -0.60 10.66
CA ILE A 161 -11.62 0.02 11.11
C ILE A 161 -10.79 -1.01 11.89
N ARG A 162 -11.42 -1.80 12.75
CA ARG A 162 -10.75 -2.88 13.47
C ARG A 162 -10.23 -3.95 12.50
N LEU A 163 -11.02 -4.31 11.48
CA LEU A 163 -10.60 -5.26 10.44
C LEU A 163 -9.38 -4.75 9.66
N PHE A 164 -9.33 -3.46 9.33
CA PHE A 164 -8.12 -2.85 8.75
C PHE A 164 -6.88 -3.07 9.62
N GLY A 165 -6.98 -2.79 10.94
CA GLY A 165 -5.86 -3.02 11.86
C GLY A 165 -5.42 -4.49 11.90
N ILE A 166 -6.38 -5.42 12.00
CA ILE A 166 -6.12 -6.87 12.03
C ILE A 166 -5.46 -7.33 10.72
N THR A 167 -6.04 -6.99 9.57
CA THR A 167 -5.51 -7.40 8.27
C THR A 167 -4.13 -6.82 8.02
N LYS A 168 -3.89 -5.55 8.39
CA LYS A 168 -2.58 -4.93 8.25
C LYS A 168 -1.52 -5.64 9.09
N LEU A 169 -1.83 -5.98 10.33
CA LEU A 169 -0.91 -6.70 11.22
C LEU A 169 -0.62 -8.11 10.69
N ILE A 170 -1.66 -8.88 10.38
CA ILE A 170 -1.52 -10.26 9.89
C ILE A 170 -0.76 -10.29 8.57
N CYS A 171 -1.13 -9.46 7.59
CA CYS A 171 -0.45 -9.43 6.29
C CYS A 171 1.02 -9.02 6.43
N SER A 172 1.34 -8.07 7.31
CA SER A 172 2.73 -7.67 7.55
C SER A 172 3.57 -8.80 8.16
N LEU A 173 3.02 -9.54 9.12
CA LEU A 173 3.68 -10.70 9.73
C LEU A 173 3.84 -11.85 8.73
N LEU A 174 2.80 -12.14 7.95
CA LEU A 174 2.84 -13.20 6.93
C LEU A 174 3.87 -12.89 5.85
N VAL A 175 3.95 -11.66 5.34
CA VAL A 175 4.96 -11.28 4.35
C VAL A 175 6.38 -11.50 4.90
N SER A 176 6.63 -11.14 6.16
CA SER A 176 7.94 -11.33 6.78
C SER A 176 8.28 -12.81 6.94
N LEU A 177 7.33 -13.62 7.47
CA LEU A 177 7.53 -15.05 7.67
C LEU A 177 7.72 -15.79 6.34
N VAL A 178 6.81 -15.54 5.39
CA VAL A 178 6.85 -16.18 4.06
C VAL A 178 8.10 -15.75 3.31
N GLY A 179 8.56 -14.48 3.46
CA GLY A 179 9.79 -14.00 2.86
C GLY A 179 11.01 -14.84 3.26
N VAL A 180 11.14 -15.17 4.55
CA VAL A 180 12.24 -16.03 5.03
C VAL A 180 12.13 -17.43 4.45
N LEU A 181 10.92 -18.02 4.42
CA LEU A 181 10.69 -19.36 3.89
C LEU A 181 11.00 -19.45 2.38
N PHE A 182 10.49 -18.50 1.59
CA PHE A 182 10.72 -18.47 0.15
C PHE A 182 12.18 -18.20 -0.21
N TYR A 183 12.85 -17.33 0.54
CA TYR A 183 14.28 -17.06 0.34
C TYR A 183 15.10 -18.34 0.56
N ASN A 184 14.89 -19.05 1.67
CA ASN A 184 15.59 -20.30 1.95
C ASN A 184 15.28 -21.38 0.91
N TRP A 185 14.01 -21.47 0.46
CA TRP A 185 13.63 -22.42 -0.58
C TRP A 185 14.25 -22.09 -1.93
N ALA A 186 14.26 -20.81 -2.33
CA ALA A 186 14.89 -20.38 -3.58
C ALA A 186 16.40 -20.63 -3.60
N LEU A 187 17.09 -20.59 -2.46
CA LEU A 187 18.51 -20.94 -2.36
C LEU A 187 18.78 -22.43 -2.57
N GLN A 188 17.82 -23.29 -2.20
CA GLN A 188 17.96 -24.76 -2.31
C GLN A 188 17.50 -25.29 -3.67
N ALA A 189 16.49 -24.68 -4.29
CA ALA A 189 15.85 -25.13 -5.53
C ALA A 189 16.27 -24.25 -6.72
N THR A 190 17.52 -24.37 -7.15
CA THR A 190 18.10 -23.53 -8.21
C THR A 190 17.33 -23.60 -9.54
N ASP A 191 16.83 -24.77 -9.91
CA ASP A 191 16.11 -24.99 -11.17
C ASP A 191 14.73 -24.35 -11.20
N GLN A 192 14.12 -24.08 -10.03
CA GLN A 192 12.80 -23.49 -9.89
C GLN A 192 12.81 -22.07 -9.32
N GLN A 193 13.99 -21.47 -9.16
CA GLN A 193 14.17 -20.17 -8.50
C GLN A 193 13.28 -19.09 -9.08
N GLY A 194 13.13 -19.00 -10.40
CA GLY A 194 12.28 -18.01 -11.07
C GLY A 194 10.80 -18.14 -10.69
N VAL A 195 10.28 -19.36 -10.64
CA VAL A 195 8.86 -19.62 -10.27
C VAL A 195 8.63 -19.31 -8.80
N ILE A 196 9.56 -19.70 -7.93
CA ILE A 196 9.48 -19.43 -6.48
C ILE A 196 9.48 -17.93 -6.21
N LEU A 197 10.40 -17.17 -6.81
CA LEU A 197 10.47 -15.72 -6.64
C LEU A 197 9.23 -15.02 -7.21
N THR A 198 8.74 -15.44 -8.38
CA THR A 198 7.51 -14.90 -8.98
C THR A 198 6.31 -15.09 -8.05
N SER A 199 6.16 -16.29 -7.50
CA SER A 199 5.07 -16.61 -6.56
C SER A 199 5.17 -15.78 -5.27
N TYR A 200 6.37 -15.58 -4.77
CA TYR A 200 6.62 -14.73 -3.61
C TYR A 200 6.22 -13.26 -3.87
N TYR A 201 6.62 -12.69 -5.00
CA TYR A 201 6.26 -11.31 -5.36
C TYR A 201 4.76 -11.14 -5.57
N ALA A 202 4.09 -12.10 -6.20
CA ALA A 202 2.64 -12.08 -6.35
C ALA A 202 1.93 -12.09 -4.98
N LEU A 203 2.43 -12.91 -4.06
CA LEU A 203 1.91 -12.96 -2.68
C LEU A 203 2.15 -11.64 -1.94
N GLN A 204 3.31 -11.01 -2.08
CA GLN A 204 3.59 -9.70 -1.49
C GLN A 204 2.59 -8.64 -1.96
N VAL A 205 2.31 -8.58 -3.27
CA VAL A 205 1.32 -7.65 -3.84
C VAL A 205 -0.06 -7.91 -3.24
N LEU A 206 -0.49 -9.16 -3.19
CA LEU A 206 -1.79 -9.53 -2.63
C LEU A 206 -1.89 -9.12 -1.15
N MET A 207 -0.87 -9.43 -0.34
CA MET A 207 -0.82 -9.06 1.07
C MET A 207 -0.72 -7.55 1.32
N ALA A 208 -0.21 -6.78 0.37
CA ALA A 208 -0.22 -5.33 0.43
C ALA A 208 -1.60 -4.74 0.07
N ILE A 209 -2.31 -5.33 -0.90
CA ILE A 209 -3.63 -4.86 -1.36
C ILE A 209 -4.72 -5.10 -0.31
N ILE A 210 -4.74 -6.26 0.35
CA ILE A 210 -5.80 -6.63 1.30
C ILE A 210 -6.01 -5.55 2.37
N PRO A 211 -5.00 -5.10 3.13
CA PRO A 211 -5.19 -4.05 4.13
C PRO A 211 -5.65 -2.71 3.53
N LEU A 212 -5.21 -2.38 2.31
CA LEU A 212 -5.61 -1.14 1.64
C LEU A 212 -7.10 -1.15 1.27
N VAL A 213 -7.62 -2.30 0.84
CA VAL A 213 -9.07 -2.48 0.61
C VAL A 213 -9.84 -2.28 1.92
N PHE A 214 -9.39 -2.86 3.02
CA PHE A 214 -10.05 -2.65 4.32
C PHE A 214 -9.89 -1.22 4.84
N LEU A 215 -8.76 -0.56 4.59
CA LEU A 215 -8.58 0.87 4.85
C LEU A 215 -9.63 1.69 4.07
N ARG A 216 -9.80 1.39 2.79
CA ARG A 216 -10.80 2.04 1.94
C ARG A 216 -12.23 1.77 2.42
N LEU A 217 -12.54 0.53 2.80
CA LEU A 217 -13.86 0.14 3.32
C LEU A 217 -14.16 0.72 4.71
N SER A 218 -13.14 1.12 5.46
CA SER A 218 -13.31 1.81 6.74
C SER A 218 -13.82 3.24 6.60
N MET A 219 -13.83 3.78 5.38
CA MET A 219 -14.32 5.11 5.02
C MET A 219 -15.44 4.95 3.98
N SER A 220 -16.70 5.21 4.36
CA SER A 220 -17.85 5.03 3.48
C SER A 220 -18.84 6.17 3.60
N THR A 221 -19.63 6.38 2.54
CA THR A 221 -20.78 7.28 2.58
C THR A 221 -21.87 6.71 3.48
N ARG A 222 -22.61 7.59 4.16
CA ARG A 222 -23.79 7.21 4.93
C ARG A 222 -24.80 6.62 3.96
N ILE A 223 -25.14 5.36 4.11
CA ILE A 223 -26.29 4.77 3.41
C ILE A 223 -27.50 5.29 4.16
N THR A 224 -28.15 6.31 3.64
CA THR A 224 -29.49 6.68 4.05
C THR A 224 -30.38 5.54 3.55
N VAL A 225 -30.68 4.60 4.42
CA VAL A 225 -31.83 3.71 4.20
C VAL A 225 -33.03 4.64 4.22
N GLN A 226 -33.56 5.01 3.05
CA GLN A 226 -34.89 5.57 2.99
C GLN A 226 -35.81 4.53 3.64
N PRO A 227 -36.58 4.91 4.70
CA PRO A 227 -37.65 4.05 5.14
C PRO A 227 -38.52 3.81 3.90
N ALA A 228 -38.83 2.55 3.65
CA ALA A 228 -39.79 2.22 2.61
C ALA A 228 -41.06 3.05 2.87
N GLU A 229 -41.33 4.02 2.02
CA GLU A 229 -42.64 4.70 1.93
C GLU A 229 -43.61 3.64 1.44
N GLY A 230 -44.23 2.93 2.34
CA GLY A 230 -45.13 1.85 1.98
C GLY A 230 -45.83 1.17 3.15
N ASP A 231 -46.30 1.89 4.16
CA ASP A 231 -47.21 1.32 5.16
C ASP A 231 -48.10 2.38 5.86
N SER A 232 -48.48 3.43 5.13
CA SER A 232 -49.44 4.43 5.67
C SER A 232 -50.88 4.28 5.14
N ASP A 233 -51.18 3.27 4.30
CA ASP A 233 -52.53 3.14 3.71
C ASP A 233 -53.35 1.97 4.24
N MET A 234 -53.03 1.42 5.43
CA MET A 234 -53.85 0.35 6.01
C MET A 234 -54.31 0.62 7.45
N GLN A 235 -54.66 1.88 7.75
CA GLN A 235 -55.39 2.23 8.99
C GLN A 235 -56.54 3.21 8.69
N SER A 236 -57.42 2.86 7.75
CA SER A 236 -58.75 3.46 7.64
C SER A 236 -59.71 2.49 6.93
N LEU A 237 -60.13 1.47 7.67
CA LEU A 237 -61.40 0.75 7.47
C LEU A 237 -61.85 0.24 8.81
#